data_6b50291d46f48b7ccabaff4ca6ba36bd
#
_entry.id   6b50291d46f48b7ccabaff4ca6ba36bd
#
_cell.length_a   1.000
_cell.length_b   1.000
_cell.length_c   1.000
_cell.angle_alpha   90.00
_cell.angle_beta   90.00
_cell.angle_gamma   90.00
#
_symmetry.space_group_name_H-M   'P 1'
#
loop_
_entity.id
_entity.type
_entity.pdbx_description
1 polymer ?
#
loop_
_entity_poly.entity_id
_entity_poly.type
_entity_poly.pdbx_seq_one_letter_code
_entity_poly.pdbx_strand_id
1 'polypeptide(L)'
;MSLPYHVLLTGATGFVGGTTLAAFLEREDYKAGRVKITCLVRGEERAKLIKERLGVDVVVCDLADADVVRKAASEVDVILHTANADHPASGRAMLEGAKQRFDKTGKQTIFIHSSGTGALTDDAKGKFADPKIYQDRDCADIRAVPTTYVHRETDDLIMKASVEGYVRGYVVMPPLIYGRGRGPYSRTSVQIPALIRAALRLKQSIHVGPGLSIWNGVHVDDLVSLYFLLLDDALSGARKAPTGLECFYLCATDTYEWRELAAEIGKRLHAKGAIPTAEARPLKPEEVQDALGAWSDFAYGSNSRSAAGKAYDLGWKPKHPTGSNGLFDSIDKEYDAVIEEGKDEAPKVHIDEMNRALGS
;
A
#
# COMPACT_ATOMS: atom_id res chain seq x y z
N MET A 1 -18.74 -23.88 4.49
CA MET A 1 -17.40 -23.94 3.84
C MET A 1 -17.50 -23.15 2.55
N SER A 2 -16.56 -22.22 2.29
CA SER A 2 -16.54 -21.51 1.01
C SER A 2 -16.26 -22.47 -0.15
N LEU A 3 -16.89 -22.19 -1.31
CA LEU A 3 -16.56 -22.89 -2.56
C LEU A 3 -15.10 -22.60 -2.94
N PRO A 4 -14.43 -23.50 -3.69
CA PRO A 4 -13.12 -23.22 -4.24
C PRO A 4 -13.13 -21.92 -5.07
N TYR A 5 -12.07 -21.11 -4.96
CA TYR A 5 -11.94 -19.85 -5.70
C TYR A 5 -10.52 -19.62 -6.19
N HIS A 6 -10.39 -18.85 -7.26
CA HIS A 6 -9.12 -18.51 -7.89
C HIS A 6 -8.78 -17.03 -7.71
N VAL A 7 -7.57 -16.76 -7.23
CA VAL A 7 -7.05 -15.40 -6.96
C VAL A 7 -5.98 -15.04 -7.98
N LEU A 8 -6.09 -13.86 -8.57
CA LEU A 8 -5.00 -13.16 -9.28
C LEU A 8 -4.38 -12.17 -8.33
N LEU A 9 -3.11 -12.34 -7.99
CA LEU A 9 -2.35 -11.43 -7.16
C LEU A 9 -1.33 -10.68 -8.02
N THR A 10 -1.40 -9.36 -8.03
CA THR A 10 -0.36 -8.51 -8.60
C THR A 10 0.55 -7.97 -7.50
N GLY A 11 1.81 -7.69 -7.80
CA GLY A 11 2.74 -7.14 -6.81
C GLY A 11 3.34 -8.15 -5.82
N ALA A 12 3.26 -9.45 -6.08
CA ALA A 12 3.75 -10.53 -5.21
C ALA A 12 5.25 -10.43 -4.84
N THR A 13 6.04 -9.67 -5.59
CA THR A 13 7.46 -9.40 -5.31
C THR A 13 7.70 -8.11 -4.51
N GLY A 14 6.65 -7.33 -4.27
CA GLY A 14 6.71 -6.08 -3.51
C GLY A 14 6.51 -6.28 -2.01
N PHE A 15 6.63 -5.19 -1.25
CA PHE A 15 6.49 -5.18 0.21
C PHE A 15 5.08 -5.64 0.66
N VAL A 16 4.04 -4.99 0.17
CA VAL A 16 2.64 -5.31 0.52
C VAL A 16 2.20 -6.62 -0.12
N GLY A 17 2.39 -6.77 -1.43
CA GLY A 17 1.94 -7.97 -2.16
C GLY A 17 2.69 -9.24 -1.78
N GLY A 18 3.98 -9.15 -1.48
CA GLY A 18 4.77 -10.28 -0.95
C GLY A 18 4.28 -10.71 0.44
N THR A 19 4.00 -9.74 1.33
CA THR A 19 3.41 -10.03 2.65
C THR A 19 2.02 -10.64 2.51
N THR A 20 1.21 -10.15 1.58
CA THR A 20 -0.11 -10.71 1.26
C THR A 20 0.00 -12.15 0.76
N LEU A 21 0.95 -12.45 -0.14
CA LEU A 21 1.21 -13.80 -0.61
C LEU A 21 1.60 -14.73 0.54
N ALA A 22 2.56 -14.32 1.38
CA ALA A 22 2.98 -15.10 2.54
C ALA A 22 1.79 -15.43 3.47
N ALA A 23 0.94 -14.43 3.73
CA ALA A 23 -0.24 -14.61 4.56
C ALA A 23 -1.30 -15.52 3.91
N PHE A 24 -1.46 -15.49 2.57
CA PHE A 24 -2.32 -16.45 1.86
C PHE A 24 -1.86 -17.90 2.04
N LEU A 25 -0.55 -18.15 1.95
CA LEU A 25 0.01 -19.51 2.10
C LEU A 25 -0.19 -20.07 3.52
N GLU A 26 -0.37 -19.20 4.51
CA GLU A 26 -0.66 -19.59 5.89
C GLU A 26 -2.15 -19.89 6.15
N ARG A 27 -3.07 -19.49 5.25
CA ARG A 27 -4.51 -19.66 5.45
C ARG A 27 -4.94 -21.12 5.36
N GLU A 28 -5.90 -21.48 6.21
CA GLU A 28 -6.45 -22.86 6.26
C GLU A 28 -7.20 -23.25 4.98
N ASP A 29 -7.83 -22.29 4.29
CA ASP A 29 -8.49 -22.56 3.01
C ASP A 29 -7.49 -22.85 1.88
N TYR A 30 -6.32 -22.18 1.88
CA TYR A 30 -5.22 -22.48 0.96
C TYR A 30 -4.63 -23.88 1.24
N LYS A 31 -4.27 -24.16 2.49
CA LYS A 31 -3.74 -25.47 2.91
C LYS A 31 -4.70 -26.64 2.61
N ALA A 32 -5.99 -26.35 2.66
CA ALA A 32 -7.04 -27.31 2.29
C ALA A 32 -7.30 -27.42 0.77
N GLY A 33 -6.49 -26.77 -0.08
CA GLY A 33 -6.63 -26.84 -1.54
C GLY A 33 -7.87 -26.13 -2.11
N ARG A 34 -8.50 -25.24 -1.34
CA ARG A 34 -9.68 -24.49 -1.78
C ARG A 34 -9.35 -23.16 -2.45
N VAL A 35 -8.11 -22.73 -2.40
CA VAL A 35 -7.65 -21.49 -3.03
C VAL A 35 -6.58 -21.82 -4.06
N LYS A 36 -6.80 -21.37 -5.29
CA LYS A 36 -5.77 -21.33 -6.33
C LYS A 36 -5.23 -19.90 -6.41
N ILE A 37 -3.92 -19.72 -6.44
CA ILE A 37 -3.27 -18.41 -6.56
C ILE A 37 -2.46 -18.37 -7.84
N THR A 38 -2.69 -17.35 -8.67
CA THR A 38 -1.84 -16.99 -9.80
C THR A 38 -1.24 -15.59 -9.55
N CYS A 39 0.08 -15.48 -9.57
CA CYS A 39 0.79 -14.22 -9.41
C CYS A 39 1.16 -13.66 -10.78
N LEU A 40 0.89 -12.36 -11.01
CA LEU A 40 1.52 -11.63 -12.11
C LEU A 40 2.90 -11.16 -11.66
N VAL A 41 3.94 -11.59 -12.36
CA VAL A 41 5.34 -11.34 -11.96
C VAL A 41 6.15 -10.86 -13.15
N ARG A 42 6.89 -9.77 -12.96
CA ARG A 42 7.83 -9.25 -13.95
C ARG A 42 9.19 -9.94 -13.81
N GLY A 43 9.63 -10.56 -14.90
CA GLY A 43 10.93 -11.23 -15.03
C GLY A 43 10.93 -12.72 -14.64
N GLU A 44 11.55 -13.52 -15.49
CA GLU A 44 11.60 -14.99 -15.42
C GLU A 44 12.23 -15.50 -14.12
N GLU A 45 13.32 -14.90 -13.67
CA GLU A 45 14.03 -15.36 -12.44
C GLU A 45 13.14 -15.25 -11.21
N ARG A 46 12.42 -14.11 -11.06
CA ARG A 46 11.50 -13.90 -9.94
C ARG A 46 10.30 -14.84 -10.02
N ALA A 47 9.78 -15.04 -11.22
CA ALA A 47 8.69 -15.97 -11.49
C ALA A 47 9.06 -17.41 -11.13
N LYS A 48 10.26 -17.84 -11.56
CA LYS A 48 10.81 -19.15 -11.24
C LYS A 48 10.91 -19.37 -9.73
N LEU A 49 11.47 -18.41 -8.99
CA LEU A 49 11.60 -18.51 -7.53
C LEU A 49 10.22 -18.66 -6.85
N ILE A 50 9.25 -17.82 -7.21
CA ILE A 50 7.90 -17.87 -6.64
C ILE A 50 7.25 -19.22 -6.93
N LYS A 51 7.33 -19.70 -8.17
CA LYS A 51 6.76 -20.99 -8.57
C LYS A 51 7.40 -22.16 -7.83
N GLU A 52 8.73 -22.23 -7.83
CA GLU A 52 9.47 -23.38 -7.28
C GLU A 52 9.44 -23.43 -5.75
N ARG A 53 9.52 -22.26 -5.08
CA ARG A 53 9.62 -22.21 -3.62
C ARG A 53 8.29 -22.07 -2.90
N LEU A 54 7.28 -21.49 -3.56
CA LEU A 54 6.00 -21.23 -2.94
C LEU A 54 4.86 -22.06 -3.50
N GLY A 55 5.09 -22.80 -4.62
CA GLY A 55 4.11 -23.71 -5.20
C GLY A 55 2.86 -23.03 -5.77
N VAL A 56 2.95 -21.74 -6.11
CA VAL A 56 1.84 -20.97 -6.70
C VAL A 56 2.03 -20.82 -8.21
N ASP A 57 0.93 -20.67 -8.94
CA ASP A 57 0.98 -20.39 -10.36
C ASP A 57 1.52 -18.98 -10.65
N VAL A 58 2.21 -18.82 -11.78
CA VAL A 58 2.79 -17.55 -12.19
C VAL A 58 2.50 -17.29 -13.66
N VAL A 59 2.10 -16.06 -13.95
CA VAL A 59 2.08 -15.45 -15.29
C VAL A 59 3.18 -14.42 -15.37
N VAL A 60 4.15 -14.64 -16.26
CA VAL A 60 5.25 -13.69 -16.48
C VAL A 60 4.79 -12.61 -17.42
N CYS A 61 4.66 -11.39 -16.94
CA CYS A 61 4.31 -10.22 -17.75
C CYS A 61 4.69 -8.91 -17.04
N ASP A 62 4.78 -7.83 -17.82
CA ASP A 62 4.73 -6.47 -17.26
C ASP A 62 3.27 -6.05 -17.11
N LEU A 63 2.98 -5.12 -16.20
CA LEU A 63 1.63 -4.53 -16.06
C LEU A 63 1.18 -3.78 -17.33
N ALA A 64 2.13 -3.37 -18.18
CA ALA A 64 1.86 -2.76 -19.48
C ALA A 64 1.37 -3.76 -20.54
N ASP A 65 1.51 -5.07 -20.31
CA ASP A 65 1.05 -6.11 -21.23
C ASP A 65 -0.47 -6.32 -21.11
N ALA A 66 -1.24 -5.33 -21.56
CA ALA A 66 -2.69 -5.24 -21.34
C ALA A 66 -3.46 -6.51 -21.73
N ASP A 67 -3.08 -7.18 -22.83
CA ASP A 67 -3.76 -8.39 -23.30
C ASP A 67 -3.53 -9.58 -22.37
N VAL A 68 -2.31 -9.74 -21.85
CA VAL A 68 -1.96 -10.80 -20.90
C VAL A 68 -2.66 -10.55 -19.56
N VAL A 69 -2.63 -9.29 -19.08
CA VAL A 69 -3.30 -8.86 -17.84
C VAL A 69 -4.82 -9.08 -17.94
N ARG A 70 -5.44 -8.68 -19.05
CA ARG A 70 -6.88 -8.87 -19.32
C ARG A 70 -7.25 -10.33 -19.31
N LYS A 71 -6.48 -11.17 -20.02
CA LYS A 71 -6.73 -12.61 -20.07
C LYS A 71 -6.64 -13.22 -18.67
N ALA A 72 -5.58 -12.95 -17.93
CA ALA A 72 -5.42 -13.48 -16.57
C ALA A 72 -6.60 -13.06 -15.65
N ALA A 73 -7.04 -11.80 -15.75
CA ALA A 73 -8.17 -11.28 -14.98
C ALA A 73 -9.51 -11.90 -15.36
N SER A 74 -9.68 -12.35 -16.62
CA SER A 74 -10.92 -13.00 -17.09
C SER A 74 -11.11 -14.44 -16.58
N GLU A 75 -10.10 -15.03 -15.98
CA GLU A 75 -10.07 -16.44 -15.55
C GLU A 75 -10.18 -16.62 -14.02
N VAL A 76 -10.36 -15.53 -13.26
CA VAL A 76 -10.28 -15.58 -11.79
C VAL A 76 -11.54 -15.05 -11.09
N ASP A 77 -11.76 -15.51 -9.87
CA ASP A 77 -12.87 -15.07 -9.02
C ASP A 77 -12.52 -13.82 -8.22
N VAL A 78 -11.24 -13.65 -7.92
CA VAL A 78 -10.71 -12.57 -7.07
C VAL A 78 -9.51 -11.94 -7.74
N ILE A 79 -9.47 -10.62 -7.78
CA ILE A 79 -8.29 -9.82 -8.14
C ILE A 79 -7.84 -9.09 -6.88
N LEU A 80 -6.59 -9.33 -6.47
CA LEU A 80 -5.94 -8.60 -5.40
C LEU A 80 -4.80 -7.78 -6.01
N HIS A 81 -5.09 -6.50 -6.24
CA HIS A 81 -4.21 -5.58 -6.95
C HIS A 81 -3.38 -4.78 -5.94
N THR A 82 -2.16 -5.26 -5.66
CA THR A 82 -1.20 -4.62 -4.74
C THR A 82 0.08 -4.18 -5.43
N ALA A 83 0.07 -4.07 -6.76
CA ALA A 83 1.21 -3.60 -7.54
C ALA A 83 1.26 -2.05 -7.56
N ASN A 84 1.17 -1.45 -8.74
CA ASN A 84 1.23 0.00 -8.91
C ASN A 84 -0.17 0.62 -9.00
N ALA A 85 -0.57 1.41 -8.00
CA ALA A 85 -1.84 2.12 -7.99
C ALA A 85 -1.91 3.24 -9.05
N ASP A 86 -0.75 3.75 -9.48
CA ASP A 86 -0.63 4.81 -10.48
C ASP A 86 -0.37 4.27 -11.90
N HIS A 87 -0.92 3.09 -12.20
CA HIS A 87 -0.89 2.50 -13.53
C HIS A 87 -2.31 2.19 -14.03
N PRO A 88 -3.10 3.21 -14.37
CA PRO A 88 -4.52 3.05 -14.73
C PRO A 88 -4.74 2.13 -15.94
N ALA A 89 -3.76 2.00 -16.85
CA ALA A 89 -3.84 1.08 -17.98
C ALA A 89 -3.98 -0.38 -17.53
N SER A 90 -3.22 -0.83 -16.53
CA SER A 90 -3.39 -2.18 -15.97
C SER A 90 -4.70 -2.34 -15.20
N GLY A 91 -5.15 -1.29 -14.49
CA GLY A 91 -6.47 -1.27 -13.86
C GLY A 91 -7.59 -1.50 -14.88
N ARG A 92 -7.56 -0.78 -16.02
CA ARG A 92 -8.51 -0.96 -17.14
C ARG A 92 -8.45 -2.39 -17.69
N ALA A 93 -7.26 -2.91 -17.97
CA ALA A 93 -7.11 -4.26 -18.51
C ALA A 93 -7.68 -5.33 -17.56
N MET A 94 -7.44 -5.19 -16.25
CA MET A 94 -8.03 -6.11 -15.26
C MET A 94 -9.56 -5.98 -15.20
N LEU A 95 -10.10 -4.79 -15.25
CA LEU A 95 -11.55 -4.55 -15.25
C LEU A 95 -12.21 -5.07 -16.53
N GLU A 96 -11.60 -4.89 -17.70
CA GLU A 96 -12.05 -5.49 -18.96
C GLU A 96 -12.09 -7.03 -18.88
N GLY A 97 -11.06 -7.66 -18.30
CA GLY A 97 -11.06 -9.10 -18.05
C GLY A 97 -12.19 -9.53 -17.10
N ALA A 98 -12.39 -8.81 -16.01
CA ALA A 98 -13.48 -9.05 -15.07
C ALA A 98 -14.86 -8.88 -15.75
N LYS A 99 -15.01 -7.89 -16.65
CA LYS A 99 -16.24 -7.69 -17.45
C LYS A 99 -16.49 -8.86 -18.40
N GLN A 100 -15.46 -9.33 -19.13
CA GLN A 100 -15.57 -10.51 -20.01
C GLN A 100 -16.02 -11.74 -19.23
N ARG A 101 -15.47 -11.94 -18.02
CA ARG A 101 -15.88 -13.03 -17.14
C ARG A 101 -17.34 -12.88 -16.71
N PHE A 102 -17.76 -11.68 -16.29
CA PHE A 102 -19.13 -11.39 -15.90
C PHE A 102 -20.11 -11.67 -17.04
N ASP A 103 -19.82 -11.19 -18.25
CA ASP A 103 -20.66 -11.41 -19.43
C ASP A 103 -20.82 -12.90 -19.79
N LYS A 104 -19.77 -13.69 -19.54
CA LYS A 104 -19.78 -15.14 -19.80
C LYS A 104 -20.48 -15.95 -18.71
N THR A 105 -20.37 -15.52 -17.44
CA THR A 105 -20.73 -16.36 -16.28
C THR A 105 -21.86 -15.82 -15.42
N GLY A 106 -22.17 -14.53 -15.55
CA GLY A 106 -23.07 -13.78 -14.64
C GLY A 106 -22.49 -13.56 -13.22
N LYS A 107 -21.22 -13.94 -12.97
CA LYS A 107 -20.60 -13.84 -11.64
C LYS A 107 -19.69 -12.64 -11.53
N GLN A 108 -19.93 -11.80 -10.52
CA GLN A 108 -19.04 -10.68 -10.19
C GLN A 108 -17.64 -11.19 -9.81
N THR A 109 -16.60 -10.45 -10.22
CA THR A 109 -15.25 -10.63 -9.70
C THR A 109 -15.09 -9.76 -8.45
N ILE A 110 -14.53 -10.32 -7.37
CA ILE A 110 -14.13 -9.54 -6.18
C ILE A 110 -12.84 -8.82 -6.55
N PHE A 111 -12.83 -7.49 -6.45
CA PHE A 111 -11.67 -6.66 -6.80
C PHE A 111 -11.23 -5.86 -5.59
N ILE A 112 -10.12 -6.26 -4.95
CA ILE A 112 -9.50 -5.54 -3.83
C ILE A 112 -8.27 -4.81 -4.35
N HIS A 113 -8.27 -3.47 -4.27
CA HIS A 113 -7.21 -2.61 -4.75
C HIS A 113 -6.50 -1.92 -3.58
N SER A 114 -5.18 -1.99 -3.59
CA SER A 114 -4.34 -1.19 -2.69
C SER A 114 -4.04 0.15 -3.35
N SER A 115 -4.78 1.16 -2.94
CA SER A 115 -4.57 2.59 -3.24
C SER A 115 -3.62 3.22 -2.20
N GLY A 116 -3.85 4.46 -1.82
CA GLY A 116 -3.10 5.13 -0.75
C GLY A 116 -3.72 6.46 -0.32
N THR A 117 -3.53 6.84 0.96
CA THR A 117 -3.96 8.16 1.47
C THR A 117 -3.09 9.31 0.94
N GLY A 118 -2.09 9.05 0.11
CA GLY A 118 -1.43 10.04 -0.72
C GLY A 118 -2.42 10.84 -1.57
N ALA A 119 -3.53 10.23 -2.00
CA ALA A 119 -4.62 10.91 -2.68
C ALA A 119 -5.32 12.00 -1.84
N LEU A 120 -5.16 11.99 -0.53
CA LEU A 120 -5.88 12.84 0.43
C LEU A 120 -4.98 13.95 1.02
N THR A 121 -3.86 14.24 0.37
CA THR A 121 -2.86 15.19 0.84
C THR A 121 -3.18 16.63 0.49
N ASP A 122 -2.52 17.53 1.19
CA ASP A 122 -2.49 18.99 0.92
C ASP A 122 -1.07 19.43 0.49
N ASP A 123 -0.88 20.75 0.32
CA ASP A 123 0.42 21.39 0.03
C ASP A 123 1.00 22.11 1.26
N ALA A 124 0.88 21.52 2.46
CA ALA A 124 1.32 22.16 3.71
C ALA A 124 2.84 22.37 3.79
N LYS A 125 3.66 21.53 3.15
CA LYS A 125 5.14 21.59 3.19
C LYS A 125 5.71 21.66 4.60
N GLY A 126 5.09 20.92 5.52
CA GLY A 126 5.45 20.88 6.93
C GLY A 126 5.03 22.09 7.75
N LYS A 127 4.40 23.13 7.16
CA LYS A 127 4.17 24.44 7.81
C LYS A 127 3.04 24.45 8.82
N PHE A 128 2.05 23.57 8.66
CA PHE A 128 0.87 23.53 9.54
C PHE A 128 0.27 22.14 9.64
N ALA A 129 -0.48 21.91 10.72
CA ALA A 129 -1.35 20.77 10.90
C ALA A 129 -2.76 21.11 10.39
N ASP A 130 -3.28 20.34 9.43
CA ASP A 130 -4.67 20.48 8.98
C ASP A 130 -5.59 19.74 9.95
N PRO A 131 -6.67 20.38 10.46
CA PRO A 131 -7.68 19.71 11.29
C PRO A 131 -8.53 18.67 10.53
N LYS A 132 -8.58 18.72 9.19
CA LYS A 132 -9.39 17.81 8.38
C LYS A 132 -8.98 16.35 8.59
N ILE A 133 -9.98 15.50 8.90
CA ILE A 133 -9.83 14.04 8.99
C ILE A 133 -10.81 13.42 8.00
N TYR A 134 -10.31 12.73 6.99
CA TYR A 134 -11.13 11.98 6.06
C TYR A 134 -11.77 10.76 6.76
N GLN A 135 -13.05 10.53 6.47
CA GLN A 135 -13.85 9.44 7.02
C GLN A 135 -14.29 8.52 5.89
N ASP A 136 -14.32 7.22 6.12
CA ASP A 136 -14.79 6.26 5.11
C ASP A 136 -16.24 5.79 5.33
N ARG A 137 -16.87 6.09 6.47
CA ARG A 137 -18.31 5.83 6.67
C ARG A 137 -19.18 6.64 5.73
N ASP A 138 -18.70 7.80 5.31
CA ASP A 138 -19.23 8.59 4.20
C ASP A 138 -18.08 8.93 3.27
N CYS A 139 -18.10 8.37 2.07
CA CYS A 139 -17.04 8.56 1.09
C CYS A 139 -17.18 9.84 0.24
N ALA A 140 -18.10 10.74 0.53
CA ALA A 140 -18.35 11.93 -0.29
C ALA A 140 -17.09 12.78 -0.45
N ASP A 141 -16.37 13.05 0.65
CA ASP A 141 -15.14 13.82 0.62
C ASP A 141 -14.01 13.12 -0.16
N ILE A 142 -13.92 11.79 -0.07
CA ILE A 142 -12.94 11.00 -0.81
C ILE A 142 -13.27 11.03 -2.31
N ARG A 143 -14.55 10.89 -2.68
CA ARG A 143 -15.02 10.97 -4.06
C ARG A 143 -14.82 12.35 -4.68
N ALA A 144 -14.88 13.40 -3.86
CA ALA A 144 -14.70 14.78 -4.32
C ALA A 144 -13.24 15.11 -4.70
N VAL A 145 -12.27 14.28 -4.28
CA VAL A 145 -10.87 14.45 -4.69
C VAL A 145 -10.73 14.21 -6.20
N PRO A 146 -10.14 15.17 -6.95
CA PRO A 146 -10.00 15.05 -8.40
C PRO A 146 -9.25 13.78 -8.83
N THR A 147 -9.64 13.21 -9.98
CA THR A 147 -8.98 12.02 -10.56
C THR A 147 -7.55 12.28 -11.06
N THR A 148 -7.16 13.55 -11.14
CA THR A 148 -5.78 13.97 -11.47
C THR A 148 -4.81 13.83 -10.30
N TYR A 149 -5.32 13.62 -9.07
CA TYR A 149 -4.47 13.34 -7.91
C TYR A 149 -3.90 11.91 -7.99
N VAL A 150 -2.78 11.70 -7.32
CA VAL A 150 -2.12 10.40 -7.20
C VAL A 150 -3.13 9.31 -6.78
N HIS A 151 -3.05 8.13 -7.35
CA HIS A 151 -3.92 6.95 -7.15
C HIS A 151 -5.37 7.10 -7.67
N ARG A 152 -5.91 8.32 -7.74
CA ARG A 152 -7.34 8.58 -7.94
C ARG A 152 -7.91 8.08 -9.27
N GLU A 153 -7.11 8.06 -10.36
CA GLU A 153 -7.60 7.57 -11.65
C GLU A 153 -7.95 6.07 -11.58
N THR A 154 -7.08 5.26 -10.99
CA THR A 154 -7.34 3.82 -10.82
C THR A 154 -8.49 3.57 -9.83
N ASP A 155 -8.55 4.33 -8.74
CA ASP A 155 -9.64 4.25 -7.77
C ASP A 155 -10.99 4.50 -8.41
N ASP A 156 -11.10 5.56 -9.22
CA ASP A 156 -12.34 5.96 -9.91
C ASP A 156 -12.80 4.90 -10.92
N LEU A 157 -11.87 4.27 -11.64
CA LEU A 157 -12.19 3.15 -12.54
C LEU A 157 -12.82 1.99 -11.78
N ILE A 158 -12.27 1.61 -10.64
CA ILE A 158 -12.77 0.48 -9.83
C ILE A 158 -14.13 0.84 -9.20
N MET A 159 -14.28 2.06 -8.70
CA MET A 159 -15.55 2.55 -8.19
C MET A 159 -16.65 2.48 -9.25
N LYS A 160 -16.40 2.99 -10.46
CA LYS A 160 -17.34 2.97 -11.58
C LYS A 160 -17.73 1.53 -11.98
N ALA A 161 -16.75 0.65 -12.13
CA ALA A 161 -16.98 -0.76 -12.42
C ALA A 161 -17.83 -1.47 -11.33
N SER A 162 -17.64 -1.06 -10.09
CA SER A 162 -18.43 -1.56 -8.96
C SER A 162 -19.87 -1.02 -8.96
N VAL A 163 -20.08 0.23 -9.39
CA VAL A 163 -21.41 0.83 -9.59
C VAL A 163 -22.13 0.15 -10.76
N GLU A 164 -21.42 -0.14 -11.86
CA GLU A 164 -21.95 -0.89 -13.00
C GLU A 164 -22.29 -2.36 -12.64
N GLY A 165 -21.77 -2.89 -11.56
CA GLY A 165 -22.18 -4.16 -10.96
C GLY A 165 -21.51 -5.41 -11.53
N TYR A 166 -20.48 -5.32 -12.38
CA TYR A 166 -19.74 -6.51 -12.86
C TYR A 166 -18.55 -6.88 -11.97
N VAL A 167 -18.11 -5.96 -11.09
CA VAL A 167 -17.16 -6.28 -10.02
C VAL A 167 -17.75 -5.94 -8.65
N ARG A 168 -17.27 -6.61 -7.61
CA ARG A 168 -17.42 -6.22 -6.23
C ARG A 168 -16.13 -5.53 -5.80
N GLY A 169 -16.07 -4.20 -6.00
CA GLY A 169 -14.87 -3.39 -5.82
C GLY A 169 -14.66 -2.92 -4.40
N TYR A 170 -13.41 -2.98 -3.92
CA TYR A 170 -12.94 -2.43 -2.65
C TYR A 170 -11.64 -1.67 -2.92
N VAL A 171 -11.62 -0.39 -2.60
CA VAL A 171 -10.45 0.49 -2.69
C VAL A 171 -9.93 0.72 -1.29
N VAL A 172 -8.88 0.01 -0.91
CA VAL A 172 -8.23 0.18 0.39
C VAL A 172 -7.15 1.25 0.26
N MET A 173 -7.21 2.28 1.09
CA MET A 173 -6.33 3.44 1.07
C MET A 173 -5.43 3.45 2.32
N PRO A 174 -4.32 2.71 2.31
CA PRO A 174 -3.39 2.74 3.44
C PRO A 174 -2.68 4.10 3.54
N PRO A 175 -2.41 4.56 4.77
CA PRO A 175 -1.47 5.64 5.04
C PRO A 175 -0.03 5.15 4.93
N LEU A 176 0.94 5.77 5.63
CA LEU A 176 2.28 5.21 5.75
C LEU A 176 2.22 3.77 6.24
N ILE A 177 2.74 2.84 5.42
CA ILE A 177 2.79 1.43 5.78
C ILE A 177 4.17 1.16 6.40
N TYR A 178 4.20 0.60 7.61
CA TYR A 178 5.43 0.30 8.33
C TYR A 178 5.54 -1.18 8.74
N GLY A 179 6.69 -1.55 9.30
CA GLY A 179 7.00 -2.92 9.74
C GLY A 179 7.75 -3.74 8.70
N ARG A 180 8.15 -4.94 9.09
CA ARG A 180 8.91 -5.85 8.21
C ARG A 180 7.98 -6.69 7.35
N GLY A 181 8.12 -6.62 6.03
CA GLY A 181 7.41 -7.47 5.09
C GLY A 181 7.86 -8.94 5.18
N ARG A 182 6.95 -9.86 4.82
CA ARG A 182 7.17 -11.31 4.87
C ARG A 182 7.37 -11.94 3.50
N GLY A 183 7.37 -11.11 2.44
CA GLY A 183 7.49 -11.55 1.05
C GLY A 183 8.88 -12.09 0.69
N PRO A 184 8.98 -12.76 -0.47
CA PRO A 184 10.23 -13.38 -0.93
C PRO A 184 11.27 -12.36 -1.43
N TYR A 185 10.88 -11.10 -1.69
CA TYR A 185 11.77 -10.07 -2.22
C TYR A 185 11.76 -8.81 -1.36
N SER A 186 11.00 -7.78 -1.72
CA SER A 186 10.97 -6.53 -0.96
C SER A 186 10.33 -6.74 0.41
N ARG A 187 11.07 -6.43 1.47
CA ARG A 187 10.64 -6.59 2.88
C ARG A 187 10.67 -5.29 3.66
N THR A 188 11.09 -4.21 3.02
CA THR A 188 11.16 -2.88 3.62
C THR A 188 10.03 -2.01 3.12
N SER A 189 9.56 -1.13 4.00
CA SER A 189 8.64 -0.05 3.66
C SER A 189 9.37 1.06 2.86
N VAL A 190 8.68 2.15 2.56
CA VAL A 190 9.25 3.23 1.73
C VAL A 190 9.68 4.42 2.58
N GLN A 191 8.75 5.03 3.34
CA GLN A 191 8.95 6.35 3.91
C GLN A 191 9.91 6.37 5.10
N ILE A 192 9.77 5.46 6.07
CA ILE A 192 10.68 5.38 7.23
C ILE A 192 12.10 5.01 6.80
N PRO A 193 12.34 3.98 5.97
CA PRO A 193 13.67 3.67 5.46
C PRO A 193 14.32 4.83 4.71
N ALA A 194 13.55 5.60 3.93
CA ALA A 194 14.10 6.77 3.23
C ALA A 194 14.56 7.86 4.20
N LEU A 195 13.78 8.15 5.26
CA LEU A 195 14.18 9.08 6.31
C LEU A 195 15.43 8.60 7.07
N ILE A 196 15.52 7.29 7.35
CA ILE A 196 16.68 6.68 8.00
C ILE A 196 17.92 6.81 7.10
N ARG A 197 17.81 6.48 5.80
CA ARG A 197 18.93 6.63 4.84
C ARG A 197 19.38 8.09 4.73
N ALA A 198 18.43 9.03 4.66
CA ALA A 198 18.73 10.46 4.66
C ALA A 198 19.46 10.89 5.94
N ALA A 199 19.00 10.42 7.11
CA ALA A 199 19.63 10.73 8.39
C ALA A 199 21.07 10.17 8.48
N LEU A 200 21.32 8.95 7.99
CA LEU A 200 22.65 8.34 7.93
C LEU A 200 23.59 9.11 7.01
N ARG A 201 23.11 9.55 5.84
CA ARG A 201 23.89 10.33 4.87
C ARG A 201 24.23 11.73 5.39
N LEU A 202 23.21 12.44 5.93
CA LEU A 202 23.35 13.79 6.44
C LEU A 202 23.93 13.87 7.85
N LYS A 203 24.16 12.71 8.51
CA LYS A 203 24.62 12.62 9.90
C LYS A 203 23.69 13.27 10.92
N GLN A 204 22.44 13.48 10.54
CA GLN A 204 21.41 14.07 11.37
C GLN A 204 20.01 13.72 10.84
N SER A 205 19.06 13.45 11.73
CA SER A 205 17.66 13.27 11.36
C SER A 205 17.03 14.56 10.85
N ILE A 206 16.05 14.44 9.95
CA ILE A 206 15.52 15.57 9.19
C ILE A 206 13.99 15.51 9.03
N HIS A 207 13.38 16.66 8.84
CA HIS A 207 11.99 16.82 8.44
C HIS A 207 11.82 17.97 7.44
N VAL A 208 10.72 17.97 6.68
CA VAL A 208 10.40 19.05 5.72
C VAL A 208 9.79 20.23 6.45
N GLY A 209 10.31 21.44 6.20
CA GLY A 209 9.85 22.67 6.85
C GLY A 209 9.83 22.55 8.38
N PRO A 210 8.87 23.16 9.09
CA PRO A 210 8.73 23.01 10.55
C PRO A 210 8.28 21.62 11.02
N GLY A 211 7.89 20.71 10.10
CA GLY A 211 7.47 19.35 10.41
C GLY A 211 6.13 19.23 11.12
N LEU A 212 5.26 20.24 11.03
CA LEU A 212 3.97 20.30 11.75
C LEU A 212 2.86 19.50 11.11
N SER A 213 3.02 19.07 9.84
CA SER A 213 2.00 18.31 9.15
C SER A 213 1.80 16.95 9.80
N ILE A 214 0.53 16.48 9.80
CA ILE A 214 0.12 15.25 10.48
C ILE A 214 -0.18 14.17 9.45
N TRP A 215 0.34 12.97 9.70
CA TRP A 215 0.08 11.78 8.90
C TRP A 215 -0.38 10.62 9.77
N ASN A 216 -0.87 9.56 9.11
CA ASN A 216 -1.23 8.31 9.77
C ASN A 216 -0.27 7.19 9.38
N GLY A 217 -0.31 6.09 10.15
CA GLY A 217 0.40 4.85 9.88
C GLY A 217 -0.49 3.61 9.99
N VAL A 218 -0.05 2.52 9.39
CA VAL A 218 -0.61 1.18 9.55
C VAL A 218 0.50 0.13 9.42
N HIS A 219 0.50 -0.88 10.30
CA HIS A 219 1.43 -2.00 10.14
C HIS A 219 1.04 -2.88 8.94
N VAL A 220 2.03 -3.37 8.20
CA VAL A 220 1.78 -4.15 6.97
C VAL A 220 0.92 -5.40 7.21
N ASP A 221 1.11 -6.11 8.33
CA ASP A 221 0.28 -7.28 8.66
C ASP A 221 -1.16 -6.90 8.99
N ASP A 222 -1.40 -5.74 9.62
CA ASP A 222 -2.74 -5.26 9.89
C ASP A 222 -3.45 -4.83 8.61
N LEU A 223 -2.74 -4.18 7.68
CA LEU A 223 -3.25 -3.88 6.35
C LEU A 223 -3.67 -5.17 5.61
N VAL A 224 -2.82 -6.19 5.61
CA VAL A 224 -3.13 -7.49 4.98
C VAL A 224 -4.32 -8.17 5.65
N SER A 225 -4.46 -8.03 6.97
CA SER A 225 -5.62 -8.56 7.71
C SER A 225 -6.94 -7.92 7.25
N LEU A 226 -6.92 -6.63 6.88
CA LEU A 226 -8.09 -5.96 6.30
C LEU A 226 -8.43 -6.50 4.91
N TYR A 227 -7.43 -6.77 4.05
CA TYR A 227 -7.71 -7.40 2.75
C TYR A 227 -8.43 -8.74 2.92
N PHE A 228 -8.00 -9.56 3.87
CA PHE A 228 -8.65 -10.85 4.12
C PHE A 228 -10.03 -10.70 4.76
N LEU A 229 -10.24 -9.72 5.62
CA LEU A 229 -11.57 -9.43 6.17
C LEU A 229 -12.56 -9.08 5.06
N LEU A 230 -12.17 -8.23 4.11
CA LEU A 230 -12.97 -7.86 2.95
C LEU A 230 -13.22 -9.05 2.01
N LEU A 231 -12.19 -9.85 1.76
CA LEU A 231 -12.29 -11.07 0.97
C LEU A 231 -13.26 -12.07 1.60
N ASP A 232 -13.11 -12.33 2.89
CA ASP A 232 -13.94 -13.29 3.61
C ASP A 232 -15.41 -12.83 3.69
N ASP A 233 -15.66 -11.54 3.90
CA ASP A 233 -17.00 -10.97 3.83
C ASP A 233 -17.61 -11.16 2.44
N ALA A 234 -16.85 -10.86 1.38
CA ALA A 234 -17.33 -11.00 0.01
C ALA A 234 -17.65 -12.46 -0.38
N LEU A 235 -16.83 -13.42 0.09
CA LEU A 235 -16.99 -14.86 -0.17
C LEU A 235 -18.09 -15.49 0.70
N SER A 236 -18.36 -14.97 1.89
CA SER A 236 -19.31 -15.55 2.84
C SER A 236 -20.78 -15.44 2.41
N GLY A 237 -21.07 -14.63 1.42
CA GLY A 237 -22.44 -14.29 1.01
C GLY A 237 -23.16 -13.30 1.94
N ALA A 238 -22.62 -12.99 3.12
CA ALA A 238 -23.14 -11.97 4.03
C ALA A 238 -23.04 -10.57 3.42
N ARG A 239 -21.91 -10.32 2.71
CA ARG A 239 -21.65 -9.12 1.89
C ARG A 239 -21.98 -7.82 2.61
N LYS A 240 -21.56 -7.71 3.87
CA LYS A 240 -21.82 -6.54 4.74
C LYS A 240 -20.98 -5.33 4.34
N ALA A 241 -19.80 -5.58 3.77
CA ALA A 241 -18.89 -4.53 3.36
C ALA A 241 -19.47 -3.75 2.16
N PRO A 242 -19.72 -2.42 2.29
CA PRO A 242 -20.21 -1.58 1.21
C PRO A 242 -19.28 -1.57 -0.02
N THR A 243 -19.88 -1.42 -1.21
CA THR A 243 -19.21 -1.34 -2.51
C THR A 243 -19.84 -0.21 -3.36
N GLY A 244 -19.51 -0.12 -4.64
CA GLY A 244 -20.01 0.96 -5.49
C GLY A 244 -19.46 2.31 -5.05
N LEU A 245 -20.32 3.31 -4.86
CA LEU A 245 -19.89 4.64 -4.40
C LEU A 245 -19.22 4.64 -3.02
N GLU A 246 -19.50 3.63 -2.20
CA GLU A 246 -18.97 3.48 -0.84
C GLU A 246 -17.81 2.48 -0.76
N CYS A 247 -17.13 2.19 -1.86
CA CYS A 247 -16.08 1.17 -1.96
C CYS A 247 -14.74 1.53 -1.29
N PHE A 248 -14.57 2.74 -0.77
CA PHE A 248 -13.32 3.21 -0.16
C PHE A 248 -13.21 2.76 1.30
N TYR A 249 -12.04 2.25 1.69
CA TYR A 249 -11.73 1.75 3.02
C TYR A 249 -10.43 2.37 3.53
N LEU A 250 -10.50 3.07 4.65
CA LEU A 250 -9.35 3.62 5.36
C LEU A 250 -8.87 2.60 6.41
N CYS A 251 -7.59 2.61 6.73
CA CYS A 251 -7.00 1.63 7.65
C CYS A 251 -5.94 2.22 8.60
N ALA A 252 -6.08 3.50 8.95
CA ALA A 252 -5.18 4.17 9.88
C ALA A 252 -5.26 3.56 11.28
N THR A 253 -4.10 3.25 11.90
CA THR A 253 -3.98 2.81 13.29
C THR A 253 -3.14 3.76 14.13
N ASP A 254 -2.23 4.51 13.51
CA ASP A 254 -1.32 5.44 14.15
C ASP A 254 -1.52 6.87 13.62
N THR A 255 -1.17 7.88 14.43
CA THR A 255 -1.19 9.29 14.05
C THR A 255 0.06 9.95 14.62
N TYR A 256 0.76 10.74 13.80
CA TYR A 256 2.00 11.42 14.21
C TYR A 256 2.20 12.72 13.42
N GLU A 257 2.96 13.66 13.99
CA GLU A 257 3.57 14.77 13.27
C GLU A 257 4.89 14.33 12.64
N TRP A 258 5.24 14.85 11.46
CA TRP A 258 6.51 14.51 10.81
C TRP A 258 7.73 14.84 11.66
N ARG A 259 7.68 15.94 12.44
CA ARG A 259 8.79 16.29 13.37
C ARG A 259 8.92 15.30 14.53
N GLU A 260 7.83 14.68 15.01
CA GLU A 260 7.87 13.67 16.06
C GLU A 260 8.53 12.39 15.54
N LEU A 261 8.15 11.95 14.33
CA LEU A 261 8.80 10.81 13.69
C LEU A 261 10.30 11.08 13.45
N ALA A 262 10.65 12.28 12.97
CA ALA A 262 12.05 12.66 12.77
C ALA A 262 12.84 12.69 14.07
N ALA A 263 12.28 13.25 15.15
CA ALA A 263 12.91 13.27 16.47
C ALA A 263 13.16 11.85 17.01
N GLU A 264 12.17 10.95 16.86
CA GLU A 264 12.33 9.56 17.33
C GLU A 264 13.36 8.79 16.50
N ILE A 265 13.42 9.00 15.16
CA ILE A 265 14.50 8.48 14.30
C ILE A 265 15.86 8.99 14.80
N GLY A 266 16.00 10.31 15.04
CA GLY A 266 17.24 10.90 15.53
C GLY A 266 17.72 10.29 16.84
N LYS A 267 16.83 10.18 17.81
CA LYS A 267 17.09 9.59 19.12
C LYS A 267 17.58 8.14 19.02
N ARG A 268 16.89 7.28 18.23
CA ARG A 268 17.23 5.86 18.07
C ARG A 268 18.53 5.66 17.33
N LEU A 269 18.76 6.39 16.24
CA LEU A 269 20.00 6.31 15.47
C LEU A 269 21.23 6.81 16.27
N HIS A 270 21.04 7.87 17.06
CA HIS A 270 22.09 8.37 17.95
C HIS A 270 22.41 7.34 19.05
N ALA A 271 21.41 6.75 19.68
CA ALA A 271 21.61 5.70 20.68
C ALA A 271 22.36 4.48 20.13
N LYS A 272 22.21 4.17 18.84
CA LYS A 272 22.97 3.14 18.12
C LYS A 272 24.38 3.60 17.67
N GLY A 273 24.76 4.86 17.94
CA GLY A 273 26.02 5.45 17.47
C GLY A 273 26.10 5.65 15.94
N ALA A 274 24.97 5.59 15.24
CA ALA A 274 24.88 5.69 13.79
C ALA A 274 24.98 7.14 13.28
N ILE A 275 24.54 8.10 14.10
CA ILE A 275 24.67 9.55 13.85
C ILE A 275 25.15 10.29 15.11
N PRO A 276 25.82 11.46 14.96
CA PRO A 276 26.47 12.14 16.08
C PRO A 276 25.53 12.90 17.02
N THR A 277 24.27 13.15 16.63
CA THR A 277 23.29 13.90 17.43
C THR A 277 21.92 13.24 17.38
N ALA A 278 21.19 13.32 18.48
CA ALA A 278 19.79 12.89 18.60
C ALA A 278 18.78 13.89 18.02
N GLU A 279 19.20 15.15 17.84
CA GLU A 279 18.32 16.22 17.41
C GLU A 279 17.98 16.11 15.92
N ALA A 280 16.69 16.25 15.60
CA ALA A 280 16.23 16.42 14.23
C ALA A 280 16.26 17.90 13.83
N ARG A 281 16.47 18.16 12.54
CA ARG A 281 16.45 19.52 11.99
C ARG A 281 15.53 19.66 10.77
N PRO A 282 15.03 20.86 10.49
CA PRO A 282 14.40 21.11 9.21
C PRO A 282 15.42 20.97 8.07
N LEU A 283 14.99 20.40 6.93
CA LEU A 283 15.75 20.49 5.69
C LEU A 283 15.72 21.93 5.17
N LYS A 284 16.85 22.39 4.67
CA LYS A 284 16.88 23.63 3.87
C LYS A 284 16.21 23.33 2.51
N PRO A 285 15.54 24.33 1.89
CA PRO A 285 14.85 24.13 0.62
C PRO A 285 15.72 23.45 -0.46
N GLU A 286 17.00 23.81 -0.55
CA GLU A 286 17.97 23.27 -1.49
C GLU A 286 18.38 21.79 -1.19
N GLU A 287 18.19 21.34 0.04
CA GLU A 287 18.52 19.96 0.45
C GLU A 287 17.36 18.98 0.23
N VAL A 288 16.12 19.48 0.08
CA VAL A 288 14.91 18.65 0.12
C VAL A 288 14.92 17.58 -0.98
N GLN A 289 15.20 17.98 -2.21
CA GLN A 289 15.22 17.06 -3.35
C GLN A 289 16.34 16.03 -3.24
N ASP A 290 17.54 16.44 -2.84
CA ASP A 290 18.68 15.55 -2.69
C ASP A 290 18.49 14.58 -1.51
N ALA A 291 17.84 15.02 -0.44
CA ALA A 291 17.62 14.21 0.74
C ALA A 291 16.53 13.16 0.57
N LEU A 292 15.40 13.52 -0.03
CA LEU A 292 14.17 12.72 -0.04
C LEU A 292 13.58 12.47 -1.44
N GLY A 293 14.22 13.01 -2.49
CA GLY A 293 13.77 12.90 -3.88
C GLY A 293 12.67 13.89 -4.25
N ALA A 294 12.19 13.81 -5.50
CA ALA A 294 11.23 14.74 -6.07
C ALA A 294 9.86 14.79 -5.37
N TRP A 295 9.53 13.76 -4.58
CA TRP A 295 8.26 13.62 -3.85
C TRP A 295 8.31 14.12 -2.41
N SER A 296 9.39 14.73 -1.99
CA SER A 296 9.65 15.07 -0.59
C SER A 296 8.60 16.00 0.03
N ASP A 297 8.14 17.02 -0.69
CA ASP A 297 7.11 17.94 -0.17
C ASP A 297 5.75 17.23 -0.04
N PHE A 298 5.46 16.32 -0.95
CA PHE A 298 4.24 15.53 -0.97
C PHE A 298 4.26 14.40 0.06
N ALA A 299 5.30 13.56 0.03
CA ALA A 299 5.36 12.33 0.81
C ALA A 299 5.82 12.54 2.27
N TYR A 300 6.45 13.68 2.59
CA TYR A 300 7.07 13.93 3.90
C TYR A 300 6.74 15.31 4.49
N GLY A 301 5.94 16.12 3.81
CA GLY A 301 5.60 17.47 4.22
C GLY A 301 4.11 17.82 4.20
N SER A 302 3.25 16.99 3.62
CA SER A 302 1.80 17.21 3.58
C SER A 302 1.09 16.66 4.80
N ASN A 303 -0.15 17.09 5.00
CA ASN A 303 -1.10 16.41 5.88
C ASN A 303 -1.81 15.28 5.11
N SER A 304 -2.08 14.18 5.79
CA SER A 304 -2.95 13.09 5.32
C SER A 304 -3.53 12.38 6.53
N ARG A 305 -4.67 12.88 7.02
CA ARG A 305 -5.35 12.35 8.21
C ARG A 305 -6.60 11.61 7.82
N SER A 306 -6.72 10.38 8.30
CA SER A 306 -7.83 9.49 7.97
C SER A 306 -8.25 8.64 9.17
N ALA A 307 -9.50 8.20 9.19
CA ALA A 307 -10.05 7.35 10.24
C ALA A 307 -10.75 6.12 9.64
N ALA A 308 -10.34 4.95 10.10
CA ALA A 308 -10.79 3.63 9.64
C ALA A 308 -12.16 3.25 10.23
N GLY A 309 -13.24 3.89 9.78
CA GLY A 309 -14.57 3.62 10.32
C GLY A 309 -15.13 2.27 9.89
N LYS A 310 -15.27 2.03 8.58
CA LYS A 310 -15.85 0.80 8.01
C LYS A 310 -15.09 -0.46 8.40
N ALA A 311 -13.75 -0.38 8.43
CA ALA A 311 -12.93 -1.52 8.80
C ALA A 311 -13.28 -2.01 10.22
N TYR A 312 -13.38 -1.11 11.18
CA TYR A 312 -13.78 -1.44 12.57
C TYR A 312 -15.24 -1.92 12.65
N ASP A 313 -16.15 -1.31 11.90
CA ASP A 313 -17.57 -1.73 11.86
C ASP A 313 -17.74 -3.16 11.31
N LEU A 314 -16.83 -3.60 10.42
CA LEU A 314 -16.74 -4.98 9.92
C LEU A 314 -16.06 -5.94 10.90
N GLY A 315 -15.51 -5.43 12.00
CA GLY A 315 -14.80 -6.23 13.00
C GLY A 315 -13.29 -6.37 12.77
N TRP A 316 -12.68 -5.47 12.00
CA TRP A 316 -11.23 -5.41 11.87
C TRP A 316 -10.55 -5.18 13.21
N LYS A 317 -9.56 -6.01 13.54
CA LYS A 317 -8.83 -5.98 14.80
C LYS A 317 -7.33 -5.95 14.52
N PRO A 318 -6.75 -4.74 14.33
CA PRO A 318 -5.31 -4.61 14.17
C PRO A 318 -4.59 -5.18 15.40
N LYS A 319 -3.51 -5.91 15.18
CA LYS A 319 -2.77 -6.63 16.22
C LYS A 319 -1.54 -5.89 16.70
N HIS A 320 -1.03 -4.95 15.91
CA HIS A 320 0.12 -4.15 16.28
C HIS A 320 -0.34 -2.95 17.10
N PRO A 321 0.48 -2.49 18.04
CA PRO A 321 0.13 -1.36 18.89
C PRO A 321 -0.37 -0.18 18.06
N THR A 322 -1.43 0.46 18.53
CA THR A 322 -1.98 1.69 17.96
C THR A 322 -1.42 2.90 18.68
N GLY A 323 -1.48 4.07 18.02
CA GLY A 323 -0.90 5.30 18.50
C GLY A 323 0.60 5.39 18.18
N SER A 324 1.24 6.47 18.61
CA SER A 324 2.64 6.77 18.25
C SER A 324 3.63 5.66 18.62
N ASN A 325 3.34 4.88 19.66
CA ASN A 325 4.24 3.81 20.13
C ASN A 325 4.41 2.67 19.12
N GLY A 326 3.36 2.29 18.38
CA GLY A 326 3.44 1.19 17.41
C GLY A 326 4.40 1.51 16.26
N LEU A 327 4.19 2.63 15.62
CA LEU A 327 5.01 3.09 14.50
C LEU A 327 6.44 3.40 14.94
N PHE A 328 6.62 4.07 16.09
CA PHE A 328 7.95 4.43 16.57
C PHE A 328 8.78 3.22 16.98
N ASP A 329 8.17 2.18 17.53
CA ASP A 329 8.87 0.94 17.89
C ASP A 329 9.33 0.15 16.64
N SER A 330 8.74 0.40 15.47
CA SER A 330 9.20 -0.21 14.22
C SER A 330 10.52 0.37 13.70
N ILE A 331 10.91 1.59 14.13
CA ILE A 331 12.09 2.30 13.60
C ILE A 331 13.37 1.49 13.76
N ASP A 332 13.54 0.76 14.87
CA ASP A 332 14.72 -0.08 15.09
C ASP A 332 14.80 -1.21 14.06
N LYS A 333 13.69 -1.86 13.76
CA LYS A 333 13.60 -2.92 12.76
C LYS A 333 13.80 -2.39 11.34
N GLU A 334 13.25 -1.20 11.06
CA GLU A 334 13.46 -0.52 9.78
C GLU A 334 14.92 -0.09 9.59
N TYR A 335 15.59 0.39 10.67
CA TYR A 335 17.03 0.67 10.64
C TYR A 335 17.84 -0.59 10.33
N ASP A 336 17.59 -1.69 11.04
CA ASP A 336 18.29 -2.95 10.81
C ASP A 336 18.10 -3.42 9.36
N ALA A 337 16.89 -3.29 8.80
CA ALA A 337 16.61 -3.59 7.41
C ALA A 337 17.41 -2.70 6.43
N VAL A 338 17.47 -1.39 6.71
CA VAL A 338 18.29 -0.45 5.90
C VAL A 338 19.78 -0.83 5.92
N ILE A 339 20.29 -1.28 7.07
CA ILE A 339 21.69 -1.72 7.17
C ILE A 339 21.94 -3.03 6.41
N GLU A 340 20.99 -3.99 6.48
CA GLU A 340 21.06 -5.24 5.72
C GLU A 340 21.03 -5.01 4.20
N GLU A 341 20.21 -4.06 3.72
CA GLU A 341 20.08 -3.73 2.29
C GLU A 341 21.24 -2.88 1.74
N GLY A 342 22.04 -2.26 2.62
CA GLY A 342 23.11 -1.33 2.27
C GLY A 342 22.71 0.14 2.44
N LYS A 343 23.66 0.95 2.93
CA LYS A 343 23.39 2.35 3.31
C LYS A 343 23.08 3.28 2.15
N ASP A 344 23.54 2.93 0.94
CA ASP A 344 23.53 3.77 -0.25
C ASP A 344 22.50 3.33 -1.31
N GLU A 345 21.82 2.21 -1.11
CA GLU A 345 20.78 1.76 -2.03
C GLU A 345 19.44 2.36 -1.64
N ALA A 346 19.03 3.41 -2.37
CA ALA A 346 17.62 3.76 -2.46
C ALA A 346 16.85 2.52 -2.96
N PRO A 347 15.64 2.24 -2.45
CA PRO A 347 14.84 1.14 -2.98
C PRO A 347 14.63 1.36 -4.48
N LYS A 348 15.44 0.73 -5.30
CA LYS A 348 15.53 0.93 -6.77
C LYS A 348 14.23 0.67 -7.51
N VAL A 349 13.29 -0.02 -6.88
CA VAL A 349 12.08 -0.50 -7.55
C VAL A 349 10.96 0.54 -7.59
N HIS A 350 10.84 1.43 -6.59
CA HIS A 350 9.69 2.34 -6.48
C HIS A 350 9.96 3.76 -7.01
N ILE A 351 11.19 4.26 -6.90
CA ILE A 351 11.52 5.63 -7.35
C ILE A 351 11.45 5.74 -8.86
N ASP A 352 11.99 4.77 -9.60
CA ASP A 352 11.97 4.78 -11.06
C ASP A 352 10.59 4.51 -11.64
N GLU A 353 9.75 3.74 -10.96
CA GLU A 353 8.35 3.51 -11.35
C GLU A 353 7.48 4.71 -11.02
N MET A 354 7.66 5.34 -9.87
CA MET A 354 6.97 6.58 -9.50
C MET A 354 7.38 7.73 -10.44
N ASN A 355 8.66 7.89 -10.76
CA ASN A 355 9.15 8.93 -11.68
C ASN A 355 8.59 8.72 -13.10
N ARG A 356 8.49 7.47 -13.57
CA ARG A 356 7.86 7.16 -14.87
C ARG A 356 6.35 7.42 -14.89
N ALA A 357 5.65 7.18 -13.79
CA ALA A 357 4.21 7.42 -13.70
C ALA A 357 3.84 8.91 -13.79
N LEU A 358 4.79 9.81 -13.49
CA LEU A 358 4.58 11.27 -13.56
C LEU A 358 5.09 11.93 -14.83
N GLY A 359 5.65 11.18 -15.77
CA GLY A 359 6.15 11.73 -17.02
C GLY A 359 7.38 12.63 -16.86
N SER A 360 8.19 12.41 -15.82
CA SER A 360 9.49 13.05 -15.61
C SER A 360 10.64 12.14 -16.05
#